data_ce5653c42e686f9b2976d783182dd0a2
#
_entry.id   ce5653c42e686f9b2976d783182dd0a2
#
_cell.length_a   1.000
_cell.length_b   1.000
_cell.length_c   1.000
_cell.angle_alpha   90.00
_cell.angle_beta   90.00
_cell.angle_gamma   90.00
#
_symmetry.space_group_name_H-M   'P 1'
#
loop_
_entity.id
_entity.type
_entity.pdbx_description
1 polymer ?
#
loop_
_entity_poly.entity_id
_entity_poly.type
_entity_poly.pdbx_seq_one_letter_code
_entity_poly.pdbx_strand_id
1 'polypeptide(L)'
;MMERKGLEASRYLGGDFMISILICDDDITIVEEMHLVIERILRDADRKAKIYTFTDAASVSEQILSGCDIALLDIDFDGAEYNGMDIARKLRSLRSDTVIIFVTNFIEYAPEGYEVQAFRYILKRDLEADLKVVLPLALKQLNQETLPIQVNGEIIKVPLDDILYLEVQQHNVTVVTRRLTPDRKPKEYCFYATLSDLEGRLEPL
;
A
#
# COMPACT_ATOMS: atom_id res chain seq x y z
N MET A 1 5.33 17.72 -18.71
CA MET A 1 5.81 16.40 -18.23
C MET A 1 6.92 16.52 -17.17
N MET A 2 7.05 17.67 -16.50
CA MET A 2 8.08 17.95 -15.47
C MET A 2 7.53 18.19 -14.04
N GLU A 3 6.23 18.30 -13.85
CA GLU A 3 5.64 18.63 -12.52
C GLU A 3 5.34 17.43 -11.61
N ARG A 4 5.35 16.18 -12.13
CA ARG A 4 5.05 15.00 -11.32
C ARG A 4 6.20 14.54 -10.40
N LYS A 5 7.46 14.87 -10.69
CA LYS A 5 8.63 14.47 -9.87
C LYS A 5 8.77 15.26 -8.55
N GLY A 6 8.19 16.45 -8.46
CA GLY A 6 8.30 17.31 -7.26
C GLY A 6 7.32 16.96 -6.14
N LEU A 7 6.16 16.36 -6.44
CA LEU A 7 5.14 16.05 -5.43
C LEU A 7 5.46 14.78 -4.61
N GLU A 8 6.14 13.80 -5.19
CA GLU A 8 6.48 12.56 -4.47
C GLU A 8 7.62 12.76 -3.46
N ALA A 9 8.64 13.53 -3.80
CA ALA A 9 9.75 13.79 -2.89
C ALA A 9 9.35 14.62 -1.65
N SER A 10 8.36 15.51 -1.76
CA SER A 10 7.87 16.35 -0.65
C SER A 10 7.08 15.56 0.41
N ARG A 11 6.58 14.36 0.09
CA ARG A 11 5.83 13.52 1.05
C ARG A 11 6.73 12.80 2.05
N TYR A 12 8.04 12.68 1.79
CA TYR A 12 8.97 11.86 2.58
C TYR A 12 9.92 12.69 3.47
N LEU A 13 9.85 14.01 3.42
CA LEU A 13 10.70 14.89 4.25
C LEU A 13 9.88 15.48 5.40
N GLY A 14 9.80 14.75 6.53
CA GLY A 14 9.59 15.33 7.87
C GLY A 14 8.41 16.27 8.14
N GLY A 15 7.39 16.30 7.25
CA GLY A 15 6.14 17.04 7.47
C GLY A 15 5.03 16.12 7.96
N ASP A 16 3.99 16.68 8.62
CA ASP A 16 2.76 15.99 9.04
C ASP A 16 2.16 15.17 7.88
N PHE A 17 2.62 13.92 7.72
CA PHE A 17 2.17 13.04 6.63
C PHE A 17 0.71 12.66 6.86
N MET A 18 -0.18 13.22 6.03
CA MET A 18 -1.61 12.90 6.07
C MET A 18 -1.87 11.66 5.22
N ILE A 19 -2.18 10.55 5.88
CA ILE A 19 -2.51 9.27 5.24
C ILE A 19 -3.82 9.42 4.48
N SER A 20 -3.89 8.87 3.27
CA SER A 20 -5.12 8.83 2.47
C SER A 20 -5.73 7.43 2.53
N ILE A 21 -6.91 7.31 3.10
CA ILE A 21 -7.64 6.04 3.28
C ILE A 21 -8.91 6.08 2.44
N LEU A 22 -9.12 5.04 1.64
CA LEU A 22 -10.34 4.81 0.89
C LEU A 22 -11.15 3.70 1.55
N ILE A 23 -12.45 3.94 1.75
CA ILE A 23 -13.45 2.95 2.16
C ILE A 23 -14.48 2.85 1.05
N CYS A 24 -14.76 1.65 0.58
CA CYS A 24 -15.77 1.43 -0.46
C CYS A 24 -16.55 0.13 -0.19
N ASP A 25 -17.85 0.26 0.09
CA ASP A 25 -18.77 -0.83 0.41
C ASP A 25 -20.19 -0.34 0.09
N ASP A 26 -21.05 -1.11 -0.55
CA ASP A 26 -22.42 -0.67 -0.91
C ASP A 26 -23.35 -0.57 0.30
N ASP A 27 -23.03 -1.22 1.42
CA ASP A 27 -23.72 -1.06 2.70
C ASP A 27 -23.17 0.15 3.47
N ILE A 28 -23.98 1.24 3.49
CA ILE A 28 -23.62 2.46 4.24
C ILE A 28 -23.36 2.20 5.71
N THR A 29 -24.00 1.20 6.32
CA THR A 29 -23.82 0.88 7.74
C THR A 29 -22.41 0.34 7.99
N ILE A 30 -21.92 -0.49 7.08
CA ILE A 30 -20.54 -1.02 7.12
C ILE A 30 -19.54 0.10 6.88
N VAL A 31 -19.80 0.99 5.92
CA VAL A 31 -18.95 2.18 5.67
C VAL A 31 -18.82 3.03 6.92
N GLU A 32 -19.93 3.34 7.60
CA GLU A 32 -19.95 4.13 8.84
C GLU A 32 -19.21 3.42 9.98
N GLU A 33 -19.43 2.11 10.14
CA GLU A 33 -18.73 1.30 11.14
C GLU A 33 -17.22 1.30 10.89
N MET A 34 -16.76 1.02 9.67
CA MET A 34 -15.35 1.10 9.30
C MET A 34 -14.76 2.48 9.62
N HIS A 35 -15.46 3.54 9.21
CA HIS A 35 -15.01 4.92 9.45
C HIS A 35 -14.77 5.18 10.94
N LEU A 36 -15.75 4.86 11.79
CA LEU A 36 -15.66 5.09 13.24
C LEU A 36 -14.52 4.29 13.89
N VAL A 37 -14.34 3.04 13.49
CA VAL A 37 -13.27 2.18 14.02
C VAL A 37 -11.91 2.70 13.58
N ILE A 38 -11.76 3.09 12.32
CA ILE A 38 -10.51 3.64 11.76
C ILE A 38 -10.16 4.95 12.46
N GLU A 39 -11.10 5.88 12.65
CA GLU A 39 -10.85 7.15 13.35
C GLU A 39 -10.35 6.92 14.79
N ARG A 40 -10.91 5.93 15.49
CA ARG A 40 -10.47 5.56 16.84
C ARG A 40 -9.04 5.06 16.84
N ILE A 41 -8.71 4.14 15.94
CA ILE A 41 -7.36 3.57 15.82
C ILE A 41 -6.34 4.65 15.45
N LEU A 42 -6.66 5.54 14.53
CA LEU A 42 -5.79 6.65 14.11
C LEU A 42 -5.53 7.61 15.26
N ARG A 43 -6.56 7.93 16.04
CA ARG A 43 -6.45 8.80 17.23
C ARG A 43 -5.53 8.18 18.29
N ASP A 44 -5.71 6.88 18.57
CA ASP A 44 -4.88 6.16 19.54
C ASP A 44 -3.41 6.04 19.08
N ALA A 45 -3.17 6.05 17.76
CA ALA A 45 -1.85 6.02 17.16
C ALA A 45 -1.23 7.42 16.92
N ASP A 46 -1.91 8.49 17.30
CA ASP A 46 -1.54 9.89 17.01
C ASP A 46 -1.23 10.13 15.52
N ARG A 47 -2.12 9.61 14.65
CA ARG A 47 -1.99 9.69 13.20
C ARG A 47 -3.12 10.52 12.59
N LYS A 48 -2.78 11.33 11.58
CA LYS A 48 -3.75 12.09 10.79
C LYS A 48 -3.99 11.37 9.47
N ALA A 49 -5.27 11.22 9.11
CA ALA A 49 -5.66 10.69 7.82
C ALA A 49 -6.80 11.49 7.21
N LYS A 50 -6.87 11.45 5.88
CA LYS A 50 -8.04 11.85 5.11
C LYS A 50 -8.75 10.59 4.66
N ILE A 51 -9.97 10.38 5.15
CA ILE A 51 -10.78 9.22 4.85
C ILE A 51 -11.81 9.61 3.77
N TYR A 52 -11.82 8.84 2.70
CA TYR A 52 -12.80 8.95 1.62
C TYR A 52 -13.73 7.75 1.70
N THR A 53 -15.03 7.99 1.69
CA THR A 53 -16.05 6.95 1.78
C THR A 53 -16.93 6.93 0.54
N PHE A 54 -17.21 5.75 0.02
CA PHE A 54 -18.06 5.54 -1.14
C PHE A 54 -18.95 4.32 -0.91
N THR A 55 -20.19 4.43 -1.39
CA THR A 55 -21.15 3.31 -1.45
C THR A 55 -21.37 2.83 -2.89
N ASP A 56 -20.64 3.39 -3.84
CA ASP A 56 -20.65 3.02 -5.25
C ASP A 56 -19.22 3.01 -5.78
N ALA A 57 -18.75 1.85 -6.21
CA ALA A 57 -17.41 1.65 -6.72
C ALA A 57 -17.11 2.48 -7.97
N ALA A 58 -18.10 2.72 -8.83
CA ALA A 58 -17.95 3.51 -10.05
C ALA A 58 -17.74 5.01 -9.78
N SER A 59 -18.16 5.50 -8.60
CA SER A 59 -17.98 6.88 -8.19
C SER A 59 -16.55 7.22 -7.72
N VAL A 60 -15.69 6.22 -7.54
CA VAL A 60 -14.30 6.44 -7.07
C VAL A 60 -13.44 6.97 -8.20
N SER A 61 -13.05 8.24 -8.11
CA SER A 61 -12.24 8.89 -9.14
C SER A 61 -10.79 8.41 -9.17
N GLU A 62 -10.18 8.43 -10.36
CA GLU A 62 -8.77 8.08 -10.55
C GLU A 62 -7.82 8.98 -9.74
N GLN A 63 -8.22 10.22 -9.48
CA GLN A 63 -7.45 11.13 -8.64
C GLN A 63 -7.36 10.65 -7.19
N ILE A 64 -8.45 10.08 -6.64
CA ILE A 64 -8.45 9.48 -5.30
C ILE A 64 -7.59 8.22 -5.30
N LEU A 65 -7.76 7.34 -6.29
CA LEU A 65 -6.99 6.11 -6.40
C LEU A 65 -5.49 6.36 -6.49
N SER A 66 -5.05 7.33 -7.30
CA SER A 66 -3.62 7.65 -7.46
C SER A 66 -2.98 8.24 -6.20
N GLY A 67 -3.78 8.76 -5.26
CA GLY A 67 -3.32 9.30 -3.97
C GLY A 67 -3.57 8.38 -2.77
N CYS A 68 -4.15 7.19 -2.97
CA CYS A 68 -4.61 6.32 -1.90
C CYS A 68 -3.45 5.52 -1.29
N ASP A 69 -3.30 5.57 0.03
CA ASP A 69 -2.27 4.83 0.76
C ASP A 69 -2.83 3.50 1.32
N ILE A 70 -4.07 3.50 1.82
CA ILE A 70 -4.78 2.31 2.29
C ILE A 70 -6.16 2.27 1.66
N ALA A 71 -6.56 1.12 1.11
CA ALA A 71 -7.90 0.90 0.59
C ALA A 71 -8.58 -0.25 1.34
N LEU A 72 -9.76 0.01 1.91
CA LEU A 72 -10.66 -0.99 2.49
C LEU A 72 -11.82 -1.16 1.51
N LEU A 73 -11.96 -2.34 0.93
CA LEU A 73 -12.86 -2.58 -0.19
C LEU A 73 -13.73 -3.81 0.10
N ASP A 74 -15.04 -3.67 -0.08
CA ASP A 74 -15.87 -4.87 -0.28
C ASP A 74 -15.66 -5.41 -1.68
N ILE A 75 -15.81 -6.72 -1.84
CA ILE A 75 -15.67 -7.40 -3.12
C ILE A 75 -17.01 -7.48 -3.83
N ASP A 76 -18.10 -7.73 -3.09
CA ASP A 76 -19.42 -7.96 -3.64
C ASP A 76 -20.31 -6.72 -3.49
N PHE A 77 -20.70 -6.17 -4.62
CA PHE A 77 -21.63 -5.05 -4.72
C PHE A 77 -22.88 -5.55 -5.42
N ASP A 78 -24.01 -5.54 -4.73
CA ASP A 78 -25.27 -6.10 -5.22
C ASP A 78 -25.64 -5.56 -6.62
N GLY A 79 -25.51 -6.47 -7.63
CA GLY A 79 -25.89 -6.19 -9.02
C GLY A 79 -25.01 -5.16 -9.75
N ALA A 80 -23.88 -4.74 -9.18
CA ALA A 80 -23.00 -3.77 -9.81
C ALA A 80 -22.09 -4.43 -10.86
N GLU A 81 -21.88 -3.74 -11.97
CA GLU A 81 -20.96 -4.15 -13.04
C GLU A 81 -19.48 -3.90 -12.64
N TYR A 82 -19.24 -3.01 -11.66
CA TYR A 82 -17.93 -2.61 -11.16
C TYR A 82 -17.90 -2.72 -9.64
N ASN A 83 -16.92 -3.43 -9.10
CA ASN A 83 -16.84 -3.78 -7.69
C ASN A 83 -15.46 -3.50 -7.06
N GLY A 84 -15.26 -3.90 -5.79
CA GLY A 84 -14.02 -3.64 -5.08
C GLY A 84 -12.81 -4.36 -5.67
N MET A 85 -12.98 -5.49 -6.34
CA MET A 85 -11.88 -6.16 -7.04
C MET A 85 -11.39 -5.33 -8.25
N ASP A 86 -12.31 -4.66 -8.96
CA ASP A 86 -11.96 -3.78 -10.08
C ASP A 86 -11.25 -2.52 -9.59
N ILE A 87 -11.69 -1.96 -8.44
CA ILE A 87 -10.94 -0.88 -7.76
C ILE A 87 -9.53 -1.35 -7.41
N ALA A 88 -9.38 -2.55 -6.87
CA ALA A 88 -8.08 -3.11 -6.48
C ALA A 88 -7.14 -3.30 -7.69
N ARG A 89 -7.65 -3.82 -8.81
CA ARG A 89 -6.91 -3.92 -10.09
C ARG A 89 -6.50 -2.54 -10.60
N LYS A 90 -7.41 -1.56 -10.53
CA LYS A 90 -7.11 -0.17 -10.93
C LYS A 90 -6.06 0.46 -10.04
N LEU A 91 -6.12 0.26 -8.72
CA LEU A 91 -5.10 0.70 -7.78
C LEU A 91 -3.72 0.13 -8.15
N ARG A 92 -3.62 -1.17 -8.45
CA ARG A 92 -2.34 -1.78 -8.86
C ARG A 92 -1.81 -1.24 -10.17
N SER A 93 -2.68 -0.87 -11.10
CA SER A 93 -2.25 -0.23 -12.36
C SER A 93 -1.73 1.20 -12.17
N LEU A 94 -2.19 1.91 -11.15
CA LEU A 94 -1.82 3.30 -10.84
C LEU A 94 -0.69 3.37 -9.80
N ARG A 95 -0.77 2.50 -8.79
CA ARG A 95 0.16 2.44 -7.64
C ARG A 95 0.37 1.01 -7.18
N SER A 96 1.61 0.57 -7.13
CA SER A 96 1.96 -0.77 -6.62
C SER A 96 2.01 -0.86 -5.10
N ASP A 97 2.14 0.28 -4.40
CA ASP A 97 2.42 0.38 -2.97
C ASP A 97 1.17 0.62 -2.08
N THR A 98 -0.02 0.84 -2.66
CA THR A 98 -1.25 0.95 -1.86
C THR A 98 -1.50 -0.32 -1.06
N VAL A 99 -1.77 -0.18 0.23
CA VAL A 99 -2.15 -1.31 1.10
C VAL A 99 -3.63 -1.63 0.87
N ILE A 100 -3.94 -2.76 0.27
CA ILE A 100 -5.32 -3.19 -0.02
C ILE A 100 -5.77 -4.19 1.03
N ILE A 101 -6.91 -3.89 1.67
CA ILE A 101 -7.59 -4.74 2.65
C ILE A 101 -8.99 -5.00 2.11
N PHE A 102 -9.33 -6.26 1.90
CA PHE A 102 -10.70 -6.62 1.58
C PHE A 102 -11.52 -6.82 2.85
N VAL A 103 -12.71 -6.24 2.88
CA VAL A 103 -13.69 -6.37 3.96
C VAL A 103 -14.96 -6.94 3.36
N THR A 104 -15.22 -8.23 3.53
CA THR A 104 -16.27 -8.92 2.79
C THR A 104 -16.90 -10.05 3.61
N ASN A 105 -18.06 -10.52 3.20
CA ASN A 105 -18.66 -11.74 3.71
C ASN A 105 -18.18 -12.99 2.96
N PHE A 106 -17.51 -12.84 1.83
CA PHE A 106 -17.19 -13.90 0.87
C PHE A 106 -15.69 -14.20 0.84
N ILE A 107 -15.26 -15.17 1.66
CA ILE A 107 -13.84 -15.58 1.74
C ILE A 107 -13.37 -16.37 0.52
N GLU A 108 -14.31 -16.90 -0.26
CA GLU A 108 -14.03 -17.65 -1.49
C GLU A 108 -13.30 -16.83 -2.56
N TYR A 109 -13.39 -15.51 -2.51
CA TYR A 109 -12.63 -14.60 -3.40
C TYR A 109 -11.17 -14.37 -2.95
N ALA A 110 -10.76 -14.94 -1.82
CA ALA A 110 -9.39 -14.80 -1.34
C ALA A 110 -8.31 -15.21 -2.37
N PRO A 111 -8.51 -16.25 -3.22
CA PRO A 111 -7.55 -16.58 -4.27
C PRO A 111 -7.34 -15.43 -5.29
N GLU A 112 -8.39 -14.69 -5.65
CA GLU A 112 -8.30 -13.57 -6.59
C GLU A 112 -7.54 -12.37 -6.00
N GLY A 113 -7.56 -12.22 -4.68
CA GLY A 113 -6.80 -11.17 -3.99
C GLY A 113 -5.29 -11.34 -4.08
N TYR A 114 -4.78 -12.55 -4.38
CA TYR A 114 -3.35 -12.72 -4.67
C TYR A 114 -2.93 -11.98 -5.94
N GLU A 115 -3.81 -11.86 -6.94
CA GLU A 115 -3.53 -11.15 -8.18
C GLU A 115 -3.28 -9.66 -7.93
N VAL A 116 -4.04 -9.08 -6.99
CA VAL A 116 -3.91 -7.67 -6.60
C VAL A 116 -3.00 -7.48 -5.38
N GLN A 117 -2.31 -8.52 -4.92
CA GLN A 117 -1.42 -8.49 -3.75
C GLN A 117 -2.12 -7.85 -2.54
N ALA A 118 -3.33 -8.32 -2.23
CA ALA A 118 -4.06 -7.86 -1.06
C ALA A 118 -3.26 -8.11 0.22
N PHE A 119 -3.22 -7.10 1.09
CA PHE A 119 -2.51 -7.19 2.36
C PHE A 119 -3.21 -8.14 3.33
N ARG A 120 -4.54 -8.03 3.45
CA ARG A 120 -5.37 -8.87 4.32
C ARG A 120 -6.81 -8.96 3.80
N TYR A 121 -7.50 -9.99 4.32
CA TYR A 121 -8.93 -10.17 4.25
C TYR A 121 -9.52 -10.06 5.65
N ILE A 122 -10.63 -9.35 5.78
CA ILE A 122 -11.44 -9.19 7.00
C ILE A 122 -12.85 -9.65 6.68
N LEU A 123 -13.41 -10.49 7.51
CA LEU A 123 -14.83 -10.84 7.41
C LEU A 123 -15.66 -9.75 8.09
N LYS A 124 -16.74 -9.27 7.44
CA LYS A 124 -17.61 -8.21 7.98
C LYS A 124 -18.13 -8.53 9.39
N ARG A 125 -18.38 -9.81 9.71
CA ARG A 125 -18.82 -10.23 11.05
C ARG A 125 -17.79 -9.98 12.16
N ASP A 126 -16.51 -9.94 11.84
CA ASP A 126 -15.39 -9.77 12.77
C ASP A 126 -14.71 -8.39 12.60
N LEU A 127 -15.38 -7.44 11.91
CA LEU A 127 -14.86 -6.17 11.41
C LEU A 127 -14.07 -5.38 12.46
N GLU A 128 -14.68 -5.04 13.60
CA GLU A 128 -14.03 -4.21 14.61
C GLU A 128 -12.81 -4.91 15.23
N ALA A 129 -12.93 -6.21 15.51
CA ALA A 129 -11.86 -6.99 16.11
C ALA A 129 -10.65 -7.10 15.18
N ASP A 130 -10.91 -7.42 13.92
CA ASP A 130 -9.86 -7.60 12.91
C ASP A 130 -9.22 -6.27 12.49
N LEU A 131 -10.00 -5.20 12.34
CA LEU A 131 -9.45 -3.87 12.03
C LEU A 131 -8.49 -3.37 13.10
N LYS A 132 -8.77 -3.62 14.39
CA LYS A 132 -7.86 -3.27 15.50
C LYS A 132 -6.49 -3.94 15.38
N VAL A 133 -6.41 -5.08 14.71
CA VAL A 133 -5.16 -5.81 14.49
C VAL A 133 -4.53 -5.42 13.15
N VAL A 134 -5.34 -5.40 12.09
CA VAL A 134 -4.86 -5.25 10.71
C VAL A 134 -4.45 -3.82 10.39
N LEU A 135 -5.22 -2.82 10.82
CA LEU A 135 -4.92 -1.42 10.49
C LEU A 135 -3.59 -0.91 11.07
N PRO A 136 -3.23 -1.20 12.35
CA PRO A 136 -1.90 -0.86 12.86
C PRO A 136 -0.75 -1.49 12.06
N LEU A 137 -0.93 -2.74 11.58
CA LEU A 137 0.07 -3.39 10.72
C LEU A 137 0.17 -2.70 9.35
N ALA A 138 -0.96 -2.30 8.77
CA ALA A 138 -1.00 -1.53 7.52
C ALA A 138 -0.30 -0.17 7.68
N LEU A 139 -0.58 0.55 8.76
CA LEU A 139 0.07 1.82 9.10
C LEU A 139 1.59 1.65 9.28
N LYS A 140 2.01 0.55 9.92
CA LYS A 140 3.43 0.22 10.05
C LYS A 140 4.08 -0.03 8.68
N GLN A 141 3.38 -0.70 7.77
CA GLN A 141 3.88 -0.94 6.41
C GLN A 141 4.08 0.37 5.63
N LEU A 142 3.20 1.35 5.79
CA LEU A 142 3.35 2.68 5.16
C LEU A 142 4.56 3.46 5.69
N ASN A 143 4.93 3.23 6.94
CA ASN A 143 6.08 3.90 7.58
C ASN A 143 7.40 3.15 7.40
N GLN A 144 7.42 2.03 6.68
CA GLN A 144 8.66 1.35 6.39
C GLN A 144 9.54 2.26 5.53
N GLU A 145 10.69 2.63 6.06
CA GLU A 145 11.73 3.27 5.26
C GLU A 145 12.09 2.34 4.09
N THR A 146 12.11 2.89 2.90
CA THR A 146 12.35 2.12 1.69
C THR A 146 13.53 2.70 0.92
N LEU A 147 14.36 1.85 0.36
CA LEU A 147 15.35 2.21 -0.63
C LEU A 147 14.67 2.20 -2.03
N PRO A 148 14.46 3.35 -2.66
CA PRO A 148 13.97 3.37 -4.04
C PRO A 148 15.10 3.00 -5.00
N ILE A 149 14.91 1.94 -5.76
CA ILE A 149 15.86 1.47 -6.77
C ILE A 149 15.19 1.45 -8.15
N GLN A 150 15.95 1.72 -9.19
CA GLN A 150 15.45 1.66 -10.57
C GLN A 150 15.94 0.40 -11.25
N VAL A 151 15.02 -0.51 -11.57
CA VAL A 151 15.31 -1.78 -12.26
C VAL A 151 14.49 -1.83 -13.54
N ASN A 152 15.13 -1.99 -14.69
CA ASN A 152 14.47 -2.06 -16.00
C ASN A 152 13.52 -0.88 -16.32
N GLY A 153 13.82 0.31 -15.80
CA GLY A 153 13.00 1.51 -16.02
C GLY A 153 11.86 1.70 -15.01
N GLU A 154 11.60 0.73 -14.14
CA GLU A 154 10.62 0.81 -13.07
C GLU A 154 11.28 1.17 -11.74
N ILE A 155 10.60 1.96 -10.91
CA ILE A 155 11.04 2.25 -9.54
C ILE A 155 10.45 1.21 -8.60
N ILE A 156 11.33 0.43 -7.98
CA ILE A 156 10.97 -0.55 -6.94
C ILE A 156 11.37 0.02 -5.60
N LYS A 157 10.44 0.06 -4.63
CA LYS A 157 10.72 0.45 -3.25
C LYS A 157 11.03 -0.79 -2.43
N VAL A 158 12.27 -0.94 -2.02
CA VAL A 158 12.72 -2.07 -1.18
C VAL A 158 12.71 -1.62 0.28
N PRO A 159 11.90 -2.24 1.16
CA PRO A 159 11.92 -1.91 2.59
C PRO A 159 13.33 -2.11 3.17
N LEU A 160 13.83 -1.13 3.94
CA LEU A 160 15.17 -1.23 4.54
C LEU A 160 15.28 -2.44 5.46
N ASP A 161 14.22 -2.74 6.22
CA ASP A 161 14.15 -3.93 7.09
C ASP A 161 14.27 -5.26 6.34
N ASP A 162 13.95 -5.27 5.04
CA ASP A 162 14.07 -6.46 4.19
C ASP A 162 15.48 -6.64 3.62
N ILE A 163 16.31 -5.60 3.62
CA ILE A 163 17.66 -5.66 3.06
C ILE A 163 18.57 -6.46 4.00
N LEU A 164 19.21 -7.49 3.47
CA LEU A 164 20.24 -8.25 4.17
C LEU A 164 21.60 -7.59 4.02
N TYR A 165 21.94 -7.22 2.79
CA TYR A 165 23.17 -6.48 2.47
C TYR A 165 23.09 -5.86 1.07
N LEU A 166 23.99 -4.94 0.83
CA LEU A 166 24.24 -4.31 -0.46
C LEU A 166 25.64 -4.73 -0.92
N GLU A 167 25.77 -5.17 -2.16
CA GLU A 167 27.04 -5.44 -2.80
C GLU A 167 27.26 -4.45 -3.94
N VAL A 168 28.43 -3.82 -3.96
CA VAL A 168 28.79 -2.85 -5.01
C VAL A 168 29.99 -3.38 -5.77
N GLN A 169 29.80 -3.65 -7.06
CA GLN A 169 30.89 -4.02 -7.97
C GLN A 169 30.98 -2.97 -9.09
N GLN A 170 32.01 -2.12 -9.02
CA GLN A 170 32.17 -0.96 -9.90
C GLN A 170 30.97 0.00 -9.76
N HIS A 171 30.04 -0.01 -10.73
CA HIS A 171 28.82 0.80 -10.75
C HIS A 171 27.54 -0.05 -10.70
N ASN A 172 27.67 -1.35 -10.51
CA ASN A 172 26.53 -2.25 -10.34
C ASN A 172 26.30 -2.48 -8.86
N VAL A 173 25.09 -2.17 -8.41
CA VAL A 173 24.64 -2.41 -7.05
C VAL A 173 23.69 -3.57 -7.05
N THR A 174 23.95 -4.56 -6.20
CA THR A 174 23.04 -5.67 -5.93
C THR A 174 22.49 -5.53 -4.51
N VAL A 175 21.16 -5.39 -4.41
CA VAL A 175 20.43 -5.41 -3.14
C VAL A 175 19.96 -6.82 -2.91
N VAL A 176 20.42 -7.47 -1.86
CA VAL A 176 20.00 -8.81 -1.45
C VAL A 176 19.02 -8.69 -0.30
N THR A 177 17.83 -9.27 -0.45
CA THR A 177 16.74 -9.15 0.52
C THR A 177 16.46 -10.48 1.22
N ARG A 178 15.84 -10.41 2.40
CA ARG A 178 15.33 -11.61 3.11
C ARG A 178 14.11 -12.24 2.46
N ARG A 179 13.47 -11.54 1.50
CA ARG A 179 12.37 -12.11 0.72
C ARG A 179 12.90 -13.24 -0.15
N LEU A 180 12.10 -14.28 -0.28
CA LEU A 180 12.51 -15.44 -1.07
C LEU A 180 11.80 -15.43 -2.43
N THR A 181 12.57 -15.85 -3.45
CA THR A 181 12.03 -16.22 -4.76
C THR A 181 11.25 -17.55 -4.66
N PRO A 182 10.48 -17.96 -5.69
CA PRO A 182 9.82 -19.27 -5.71
C PRO A 182 10.79 -20.45 -5.47
N ASP A 183 12.05 -20.34 -5.91
CA ASP A 183 13.12 -21.35 -5.68
C ASP A 183 13.74 -21.27 -4.28
N ARG A 184 13.14 -20.50 -3.36
CA ARG A 184 13.62 -20.29 -1.98
C ARG A 184 15.03 -19.68 -1.85
N LYS A 185 15.46 -18.90 -2.85
CA LYS A 185 16.68 -18.08 -2.78
C LYS A 185 16.34 -16.66 -2.36
N PRO A 186 17.24 -15.92 -1.72
CA PRO A 186 17.05 -14.50 -1.48
C PRO A 186 16.73 -13.76 -2.79
N LYS A 187 15.76 -12.85 -2.73
CA LYS A 187 15.42 -12.03 -3.88
C LYS A 187 16.46 -10.93 -4.03
N GLU A 188 17.02 -10.82 -5.23
CA GLU A 188 18.07 -9.87 -5.57
C GLU A 188 17.55 -8.86 -6.59
N TYR A 189 18.03 -7.61 -6.45
CA TYR A 189 17.77 -6.55 -7.38
C TYR A 189 19.09 -5.92 -7.81
N CYS A 190 19.37 -5.93 -9.11
CA CYS A 190 20.57 -5.32 -9.66
C CYS A 190 20.21 -4.03 -10.40
N PHE A 191 20.95 -2.96 -10.10
CA PHE A 191 20.76 -1.66 -10.78
C PHE A 191 22.10 -0.90 -10.84
N TYR A 192 22.13 0.12 -11.70
CA TYR A 192 23.29 0.97 -11.88
C TYR A 192 23.24 2.16 -10.92
N ALA A 193 24.22 2.30 -10.04
CA ALA A 193 24.39 3.45 -9.15
C ALA A 193 25.85 3.56 -8.69
N THR A 194 26.25 4.75 -8.26
CA THR A 194 27.51 4.96 -7.56
C THR A 194 27.34 4.84 -6.05
N LEU A 195 28.43 4.63 -5.32
CA LEU A 195 28.39 4.58 -3.85
C LEU A 195 27.87 5.91 -3.28
N SER A 196 28.27 7.05 -3.87
CA SER A 196 27.79 8.36 -3.48
C SER A 196 26.27 8.55 -3.68
N ASP A 197 25.70 7.95 -4.74
CA ASP A 197 24.24 7.96 -4.95
C ASP A 197 23.49 7.17 -3.86
N LEU A 198 24.13 6.11 -3.35
CA LEU A 198 23.56 5.29 -2.27
C LEU A 198 23.69 5.99 -0.91
N GLU A 199 24.85 6.59 -0.61
CA GLU A 199 25.04 7.37 0.62
C GLU A 199 23.99 8.46 0.76
N GLY A 200 23.73 9.25 -0.32
CA GLY A 200 22.69 10.28 -0.34
C GLY A 200 21.25 9.77 -0.23
N ARG A 201 21.02 8.45 -0.42
CA ARG A 201 19.71 7.81 -0.27
C ARG A 201 19.52 7.10 1.08
N LEU A 202 20.62 6.82 1.77
CA LEU A 202 20.64 6.12 3.06
C LEU A 202 20.84 7.09 4.23
N GLU A 203 21.18 8.36 4.01
CA GLU A 203 21.20 9.39 5.02
C GLU A 203 19.82 10.09 5.12
N PRO A 204 19.22 10.26 6.34
CA PRO A 204 19.82 10.03 7.65
C PRO A 204 19.30 8.75 8.31
N LEU A 205 20.21 7.82 8.59
CA LEU A 205 19.97 6.76 9.57
C LEU A 205 20.69 7.11 10.86
#